data_a06e54f0d8d8a233d051e2c17baa03a3
#
_entry.id   a06e54f0d8d8a233d051e2c17baa03a3
#
_cell.length_a   1.000
_cell.length_b   1.000
_cell.length_c   1.000
_cell.angle_alpha   90.00
_cell.angle_beta   90.00
_cell.angle_gamma   90.00
#
_symmetry.space_group_name_H-M   'P 1'
#
loop_
_entity.id
_entity.type
_entity.pdbx_description
1 polymer ?
#
loop_
_entity_poly.entity_id
_entity_poly.type
_entity_poly.pdbx_seq_one_letter_code
_entity_poly.pdbx_strand_id
1 'polypeptide(L)'
;MRASTKRPAPAAAGGAGLTGRPVRVPKAAELIADAVRAQIARGELRPGSPLPNETELMSHFGVARPTVREALRILEAERLVQVVRGARGGARVREPDIRAASGHCALLLQLQGATIADVYEVRLMLEPTAARLAAERAPADAARALEAVIAEEERIVDEGQSLASLATRFQETLVEVSGNHALVLLVRLLHDLVARQAVSRTPMIDVDDAGRDRLRRRLIRAQREVTAAIAAGRGAAAETLWRRYLTDLAATVLGQHEGRAKVTRHAQRG
;
A
#
# COMPACT_ATOMS: atom_id res chain seq x y z
N MET A 1 -5.21 30.79 -87.33
CA MET A 1 -4.63 30.00 -86.23
C MET A 1 -4.38 30.94 -85.05
N ARG A 2 -5.21 30.85 -84.00
CA ARG A 2 -5.09 31.72 -82.81
C ARG A 2 -4.42 30.88 -81.71
N ALA A 3 -3.23 31.31 -81.24
CA ALA A 3 -2.54 30.73 -80.10
C ALA A 3 -3.18 31.18 -78.80
N SER A 4 -3.70 30.26 -78.00
CA SER A 4 -4.25 30.50 -76.68
C SER A 4 -3.11 30.47 -75.65
N THR A 5 -2.83 31.63 -75.05
CA THR A 5 -1.88 31.77 -73.96
C THR A 5 -2.56 31.44 -72.64
N LYS A 6 -2.23 30.30 -72.09
CA LYS A 6 -2.69 29.83 -70.77
C LYS A 6 -1.96 30.56 -69.67
N ARG A 7 -2.66 31.42 -68.87
CA ARG A 7 -2.14 32.04 -67.65
C ARG A 7 -1.77 31.01 -66.60
N PRO A 8 -0.67 31.10 -65.91
CA PRO A 8 -0.37 30.23 -64.75
C PRO A 8 -1.24 30.64 -63.54
N ALA A 9 -1.78 29.62 -62.82
CA ALA A 9 -2.51 29.78 -61.57
C ALA A 9 -1.61 30.29 -60.42
N PRO A 10 -2.09 31.09 -59.49
CA PRO A 10 -1.32 31.59 -58.39
C PRO A 10 -0.95 30.42 -57.44
N ALA A 11 0.33 30.38 -57.00
CA ALA A 11 0.84 29.46 -56.00
C ALA A 11 0.10 29.62 -54.68
N ALA A 12 -0.43 28.54 -54.18
CA ALA A 12 -1.04 28.45 -52.84
C ALA A 12 0.03 28.83 -51.77
N ALA A 13 -0.24 29.91 -51.03
CA ALA A 13 0.52 30.28 -49.86
C ALA A 13 0.48 29.11 -48.86
N GLY A 14 1.62 28.49 -48.59
CA GLY A 14 1.75 27.46 -47.56
C GLY A 14 1.47 28.07 -46.20
N GLY A 15 0.35 27.76 -45.64
CA GLY A 15 0.03 28.07 -44.23
C GLY A 15 1.05 27.36 -43.34
N ALA A 16 1.75 28.13 -42.53
CA ALA A 16 2.61 27.61 -41.47
C ALA A 16 1.77 26.76 -40.54
N GLY A 17 1.83 25.45 -40.68
CA GLY A 17 1.18 24.51 -39.77
C GLY A 17 1.78 24.65 -38.37
N LEU A 18 0.91 24.92 -37.40
CA LEU A 18 1.29 24.90 -35.98
C LEU A 18 1.80 23.51 -35.62
N THR A 19 3.11 23.33 -35.50
CA THR A 19 3.77 22.13 -35.02
C THR A 19 3.85 22.17 -33.50
N GLY A 20 2.72 21.96 -32.81
CA GLY A 20 2.65 21.84 -31.34
C GLY A 20 1.95 20.57 -30.94
N ARG A 21 2.46 19.86 -29.92
CA ARG A 21 1.69 18.80 -29.27
C ARG A 21 0.39 19.40 -28.74
N PRO A 22 -0.76 18.73 -28.89
CA PRO A 22 -2.00 19.20 -28.33
C PRO A 22 -1.85 19.37 -26.81
N VAL A 23 -2.04 20.58 -26.32
CA VAL A 23 -2.05 20.88 -24.89
C VAL A 23 -3.32 20.25 -24.33
N ARG A 24 -3.18 19.20 -23.51
CA ARG A 24 -4.31 18.63 -22.76
C ARG A 24 -4.67 19.61 -21.65
N VAL A 25 -5.71 20.34 -21.83
CA VAL A 25 -6.36 21.09 -20.73
C VAL A 25 -7.06 20.06 -19.86
N PRO A 26 -6.74 19.96 -18.54
CA PRO A 26 -7.45 19.06 -17.64
C PRO A 26 -8.95 19.33 -17.74
N LYS A 27 -9.75 18.27 -17.82
CA LYS A 27 -11.21 18.43 -17.78
C LYS A 27 -11.60 19.00 -16.41
N ALA A 28 -12.63 19.84 -16.34
CA ALA A 28 -13.09 20.45 -15.10
C ALA A 28 -13.33 19.40 -13.98
N ALA A 29 -13.77 18.19 -14.33
CA ALA A 29 -13.94 17.09 -13.40
C ALA A 29 -12.61 16.63 -12.75
N GLU A 30 -11.50 16.60 -13.50
CA GLU A 30 -10.17 16.27 -12.99
C GLU A 30 -9.66 17.35 -12.03
N LEU A 31 -9.90 18.62 -12.32
CA LEU A 31 -9.51 19.73 -11.43
C LEU A 31 -10.26 19.68 -10.10
N ILE A 32 -11.54 19.32 -10.12
CA ILE A 32 -12.34 19.12 -8.90
C ILE A 32 -11.79 17.92 -8.11
N ALA A 33 -11.51 16.81 -8.78
CA ALA A 33 -10.93 15.63 -8.14
C ALA A 33 -9.56 15.95 -7.52
N ASP A 34 -8.70 16.71 -8.21
CA ASP A 34 -7.41 17.19 -7.68
C ASP A 34 -7.58 18.06 -6.44
N ALA A 35 -8.55 18.98 -6.43
CA ALA A 35 -8.82 19.83 -5.28
C ALA A 35 -9.23 19.00 -4.05
N VAL A 36 -10.11 17.99 -4.24
CA VAL A 36 -10.52 17.08 -3.16
C VAL A 36 -9.35 16.22 -2.68
N ARG A 37 -8.52 15.66 -3.59
CA ARG A 37 -7.30 14.91 -3.23
C ARG A 37 -6.36 15.74 -2.38
N ALA A 38 -6.15 17.00 -2.77
CA ALA A 38 -5.29 17.92 -2.02
C ALA A 38 -5.83 18.18 -0.60
N GLN A 39 -7.15 18.32 -0.42
CA GLN A 39 -7.76 18.52 0.90
C GLN A 39 -7.64 17.24 1.76
N ILE A 40 -7.83 16.06 1.17
CA ILE A 40 -7.61 14.78 1.87
C ILE A 40 -6.14 14.65 2.28
N ALA A 41 -5.20 14.95 1.38
CA ALA A 41 -3.76 14.87 1.66
C ALA A 41 -3.30 15.84 2.76
N ARG A 42 -3.94 17.03 2.87
CA ARG A 42 -3.67 17.98 3.95
C ARG A 42 -4.42 17.65 5.25
N GLY A 43 -5.24 16.60 5.29
CA GLY A 43 -6.03 16.22 6.46
C GLY A 43 -7.24 17.13 6.75
N GLU A 44 -7.58 18.05 5.85
CA GLU A 44 -8.77 18.92 5.93
C GLU A 44 -10.05 18.10 5.79
N LEU A 45 -10.02 17.08 4.91
CA LEU A 45 -11.05 16.07 4.77
C LEU A 45 -10.55 14.74 5.36
N ARG A 46 -11.07 14.37 6.52
CA ARG A 46 -10.67 13.14 7.24
C ARG A 46 -11.47 11.93 6.75
N PRO A 47 -10.93 10.71 6.87
CA PRO A 47 -11.70 9.49 6.64
C PRO A 47 -13.04 9.50 7.40
N GLY A 48 -14.12 9.08 6.72
CA GLY A 48 -15.49 9.12 7.25
C GLY A 48 -16.20 10.47 7.09
N SER A 49 -15.48 11.57 6.85
CA SER A 49 -16.09 12.88 6.64
C SER A 49 -17.01 12.90 5.42
N PRO A 50 -18.21 13.50 5.51
CA PRO A 50 -19.03 13.73 4.34
C PRO A 50 -18.39 14.82 3.46
N LEU A 51 -18.44 14.63 2.15
CA LEU A 51 -18.21 15.72 1.20
C LEU A 51 -19.45 16.63 1.13
N PRO A 52 -19.29 17.89 0.74
CA PRO A 52 -20.42 18.73 0.38
C PRO A 52 -21.33 18.03 -0.65
N ASN A 53 -22.62 18.28 -0.59
CA ASN A 53 -23.56 17.68 -1.54
C ASN A 53 -23.35 18.18 -2.97
N GLU A 54 -23.94 17.48 -3.97
CA GLU A 54 -23.75 17.83 -5.39
C GLU A 54 -24.07 19.31 -5.68
N THR A 55 -25.11 19.87 -5.04
CA THR A 55 -25.52 21.27 -5.26
C THR A 55 -24.51 22.26 -4.69
N GLU A 56 -23.98 21.98 -3.51
CA GLU A 56 -22.92 22.77 -2.89
C GLU A 56 -21.62 22.72 -3.72
N LEU A 57 -21.24 21.53 -4.21
CA LEU A 57 -20.07 21.37 -5.09
C LEU A 57 -20.26 22.10 -6.42
N MET A 58 -21.46 22.06 -7.01
CA MET A 58 -21.79 22.82 -8.22
C MET A 58 -21.61 24.31 -7.99
N SER A 59 -22.14 24.82 -6.88
CA SER A 59 -22.04 26.25 -6.53
C SER A 59 -20.60 26.66 -6.23
N HIS A 60 -19.86 25.83 -5.49
CA HIS A 60 -18.48 26.11 -5.09
C HIS A 60 -17.52 26.16 -6.29
N PHE A 61 -17.65 25.21 -7.22
CA PHE A 61 -16.76 25.12 -8.38
C PHE A 61 -17.29 25.81 -9.64
N GLY A 62 -18.50 26.34 -9.62
CA GLY A 62 -19.10 27.00 -10.78
C GLY A 62 -19.34 26.07 -11.97
N VAL A 63 -19.69 24.80 -11.74
CA VAL A 63 -19.82 23.78 -12.78
C VAL A 63 -21.20 23.13 -12.79
N ALA A 64 -21.54 22.48 -13.93
CA ALA A 64 -22.77 21.72 -14.05
C ALA A 64 -22.73 20.38 -13.33
N ARG A 65 -23.89 19.84 -12.93
CA ARG A 65 -24.06 18.58 -12.22
C ARG A 65 -23.31 17.38 -12.85
N PRO A 66 -23.32 17.19 -14.19
CA PRO A 66 -22.56 16.09 -14.81
C PRO A 66 -21.06 16.14 -14.51
N THR A 67 -20.47 17.34 -14.44
CA THR A 67 -19.05 17.55 -14.13
C THR A 67 -18.72 17.14 -12.70
N VAL A 68 -19.58 17.50 -11.72
CA VAL A 68 -19.44 17.06 -10.32
C VAL A 68 -19.55 15.55 -10.21
N ARG A 69 -20.52 14.94 -10.87
CA ARG A 69 -20.68 13.48 -10.86
C ARG A 69 -19.49 12.75 -11.46
N GLU A 70 -18.92 13.30 -12.53
CA GLU A 70 -17.71 12.71 -13.11
C GLU A 70 -16.51 12.83 -12.17
N ALA A 71 -16.32 13.96 -11.49
CA ALA A 71 -15.29 14.12 -10.48
C ALA A 71 -15.47 13.11 -9.33
N LEU A 72 -16.70 12.92 -8.83
CA LEU A 72 -17.00 11.93 -7.80
C LEU A 72 -16.73 10.50 -8.29
N ARG A 73 -17.01 10.16 -9.55
CA ARG A 73 -16.68 8.86 -10.14
C ARG A 73 -15.16 8.63 -10.22
N ILE A 74 -14.39 9.66 -10.57
CA ILE A 74 -12.91 9.59 -10.57
C ILE A 74 -12.42 9.26 -9.17
N LEU A 75 -12.87 10.01 -8.16
CA LEU A 75 -12.49 9.80 -6.75
C LEU A 75 -12.96 8.44 -6.20
N GLU A 76 -14.12 7.95 -6.63
CA GLU A 76 -14.65 6.64 -6.27
C GLU A 76 -13.85 5.50 -6.93
N ALA A 77 -13.45 5.66 -8.19
CA ALA A 77 -12.57 4.71 -8.88
C ALA A 77 -11.19 4.62 -8.21
N GLU A 78 -10.68 5.74 -7.68
CA GLU A 78 -9.45 5.81 -6.88
C GLU A 78 -9.63 5.33 -5.44
N ARG A 79 -10.85 4.98 -5.05
CA ARG A 79 -11.21 4.57 -3.68
C ARG A 79 -10.95 5.62 -2.60
N LEU A 80 -10.86 6.88 -2.97
CA LEU A 80 -10.74 8.01 -2.03
C LEU A 80 -12.08 8.43 -1.46
N VAL A 81 -13.17 8.15 -2.19
CA VAL A 81 -14.54 8.51 -1.83
C VAL A 81 -15.45 7.30 -2.05
N GLN A 82 -16.51 7.23 -1.27
CA GLN A 82 -17.63 6.29 -1.47
C GLN A 82 -18.92 7.08 -1.61
N VAL A 83 -19.67 6.82 -2.69
CA VAL A 83 -21.00 7.41 -2.90
C VAL A 83 -22.06 6.48 -2.30
N VAL A 84 -22.71 6.94 -1.23
CA VAL A 84 -23.83 6.22 -0.59
C VAL A 84 -25.14 6.72 -1.19
N ARG A 85 -25.98 5.81 -1.68
CA ARG A 85 -27.30 6.14 -2.24
C ARG A 85 -28.37 6.24 -1.14
N GLY A 86 -29.38 7.07 -1.34
CA GLY A 86 -30.54 7.20 -0.46
C GLY A 86 -30.73 8.62 0.10
N ALA A 87 -31.82 8.84 0.84
CA ALA A 87 -32.26 10.16 1.35
C ALA A 87 -31.20 10.81 2.31
N ARG A 88 -30.39 10.01 2.99
CA ARG A 88 -29.23 10.44 3.80
C ARG A 88 -27.92 10.11 3.12
N GLY A 89 -27.94 9.82 1.80
CA GLY A 89 -26.79 9.50 0.99
C GLY A 89 -25.89 10.72 0.78
N GLY A 90 -24.80 10.50 0.07
CA GLY A 90 -23.80 11.51 -0.25
C GLY A 90 -22.44 10.86 -0.44
N ALA A 91 -21.47 11.65 -0.84
CA ALA A 91 -20.10 11.18 -0.94
C ALA A 91 -19.39 11.30 0.43
N ARG A 92 -18.67 10.26 0.82
CA ARG A 92 -17.86 10.25 2.05
C ARG A 92 -16.43 9.88 1.72
N VAL A 93 -15.49 10.54 2.40
CA VAL A 93 -14.07 10.23 2.30
C VAL A 93 -13.82 8.83 2.86
N ARG A 94 -13.09 8.02 2.11
CA ARG A 94 -12.64 6.69 2.56
C ARG A 94 -11.24 6.78 3.15
N GLU A 95 -10.96 5.89 4.08
CA GLU A 95 -9.59 5.64 4.48
C GLU A 95 -8.84 5.00 3.30
N PRO A 96 -7.65 5.52 2.93
CA PRO A 96 -6.83 4.89 1.90
C PRO A 96 -6.54 3.44 2.26
N ASP A 97 -6.95 2.51 1.40
CA ASP A 97 -6.78 1.08 1.64
C ASP A 97 -5.50 0.59 0.96
N ILE A 98 -4.51 0.22 1.78
CA ILE A 98 -3.25 -0.37 1.31
C ILE A 98 -3.50 -1.60 0.41
N ARG A 99 -4.59 -2.35 0.66
CA ARG A 99 -4.96 -3.53 -0.12
C ARG A 99 -5.28 -3.20 -1.58
N ALA A 100 -5.82 -2.00 -1.84
CA ALA A 100 -6.05 -1.56 -3.21
C ALA A 100 -4.73 -1.31 -3.93
N ALA A 101 -3.79 -0.61 -3.28
CA ALA A 101 -2.46 -0.32 -3.82
C ALA A 101 -1.66 -1.62 -4.03
N SER A 102 -1.63 -2.51 -3.04
CA SER A 102 -0.91 -3.78 -3.14
C SER A 102 -1.48 -4.70 -4.21
N GLY A 103 -2.79 -4.64 -4.48
CA GLY A 103 -3.42 -5.39 -5.57
C GLY A 103 -2.90 -4.97 -6.95
N HIS A 104 -2.67 -3.68 -7.19
CA HIS A 104 -2.05 -3.18 -8.42
C HIS A 104 -0.56 -3.53 -8.50
N CYS A 105 0.17 -3.37 -7.39
CA CYS A 105 1.58 -3.76 -7.30
C CYS A 105 1.75 -5.27 -7.55
N ALA A 106 0.87 -6.11 -6.99
CA ALA A 106 0.90 -7.56 -7.23
C ALA A 106 0.77 -7.90 -8.72
N LEU A 107 -0.14 -7.22 -9.44
CA LEU A 107 -0.29 -7.40 -10.88
C LEU A 107 0.98 -7.01 -11.64
N LEU A 108 1.57 -5.85 -11.33
CA LEU A 108 2.80 -5.39 -11.97
C LEU A 108 3.97 -6.34 -11.72
N LEU A 109 4.16 -6.78 -10.48
CA LEU A 109 5.18 -7.76 -10.11
C LEU A 109 4.96 -9.11 -10.82
N GLN A 110 3.72 -9.56 -10.92
CA GLN A 110 3.37 -10.78 -11.66
C GLN A 110 3.72 -10.68 -13.13
N LEU A 111 3.43 -9.55 -13.78
CA LEU A 111 3.77 -9.31 -15.19
C LEU A 111 5.30 -9.29 -15.41
N GLN A 112 6.06 -8.83 -14.43
CA GLN A 112 7.52 -8.83 -14.44
C GLN A 112 8.12 -10.21 -14.07
N GLY A 113 7.30 -11.17 -13.66
CA GLY A 113 7.76 -12.50 -13.25
C GLY A 113 8.41 -12.54 -11.87
N ALA A 114 8.19 -11.51 -11.03
CA ALA A 114 8.74 -11.44 -9.69
C ALA A 114 8.25 -12.62 -8.82
N THR A 115 9.12 -13.06 -7.93
CA THR A 115 8.91 -14.17 -7.02
C THR A 115 8.66 -13.68 -5.59
N ILE A 116 8.20 -14.57 -4.72
CA ILE A 116 8.14 -14.28 -3.28
C ILE A 116 9.54 -14.12 -2.68
N ALA A 117 10.54 -14.79 -3.23
CA ALA A 117 11.93 -14.60 -2.82
C ALA A 117 12.37 -13.15 -3.03
N ASP A 118 12.05 -12.54 -4.19
CA ASP A 118 12.36 -11.13 -4.46
C ASP A 118 11.70 -10.18 -3.44
N VAL A 119 10.45 -10.49 -3.03
CA VAL A 119 9.75 -9.72 -1.99
C VAL A 119 10.47 -9.85 -0.64
N TYR A 120 10.94 -11.04 -0.26
CA TYR A 120 11.69 -11.24 0.97
C TYR A 120 13.06 -10.56 0.95
N GLU A 121 13.75 -10.51 -0.21
CA GLU A 121 15.00 -9.75 -0.35
C GLU A 121 14.78 -8.27 -0.03
N VAL A 122 13.72 -7.65 -0.56
CA VAL A 122 13.38 -6.25 -0.25
C VAL A 122 13.00 -6.08 1.22
N ARG A 123 12.27 -7.00 1.82
CA ARG A 123 11.96 -6.99 3.26
C ARG A 123 13.23 -7.02 4.12
N LEU A 124 14.21 -7.84 3.75
CA LEU A 124 15.53 -7.93 4.42
C LEU A 124 16.37 -6.64 4.30
N MET A 125 16.09 -5.78 3.32
CA MET A 125 16.70 -4.46 3.20
C MET A 125 16.00 -3.43 4.09
N LEU A 126 14.67 -3.46 4.16
CA LEU A 126 13.85 -2.41 4.76
C LEU A 126 13.58 -2.64 6.26
N GLU A 127 13.12 -3.82 6.66
CA GLU A 127 12.64 -4.06 8.03
C GLU A 127 13.76 -4.00 9.09
N PRO A 128 14.99 -4.54 8.86
CA PRO A 128 16.08 -4.36 9.81
C PRO A 128 16.44 -2.89 10.04
N THR A 129 16.36 -2.06 8.98
CA THR A 129 16.55 -0.62 9.10
C THR A 129 15.48 0.03 9.98
N ALA A 130 14.22 -0.46 9.91
CA ALA A 130 13.15 0.02 10.80
C ALA A 130 13.47 -0.26 12.28
N ALA A 131 13.97 -1.47 12.61
CA ALA A 131 14.38 -1.83 13.97
C ALA A 131 15.50 -0.92 14.49
N ARG A 132 16.49 -0.58 13.66
CA ARG A 132 17.53 0.38 14.00
C ARG A 132 16.97 1.77 14.27
N LEU A 133 16.14 2.29 13.39
CA LEU A 133 15.52 3.60 13.54
C LEU A 133 14.65 3.70 14.79
N ALA A 134 13.90 2.65 15.13
CA ALA A 134 13.11 2.58 16.37
C ALA A 134 13.99 2.74 17.61
N ALA A 135 15.13 2.04 17.65
CA ALA A 135 16.09 2.14 18.74
C ALA A 135 16.76 3.52 18.84
N GLU A 136 17.04 4.17 17.71
CA GLU A 136 17.74 5.46 17.66
C GLU A 136 16.83 6.66 17.97
N ARG A 137 15.54 6.59 17.61
CA ARG A 137 14.63 7.76 17.66
C ARG A 137 13.83 7.87 18.94
N ALA A 138 13.20 6.77 19.38
CA ALA A 138 12.32 6.76 20.54
C ALA A 138 12.36 5.39 21.25
N PRO A 139 13.51 4.97 21.81
CA PRO A 139 13.72 3.59 22.28
C PRO A 139 12.71 3.16 23.35
N ALA A 140 12.37 4.03 24.29
CA ALA A 140 11.45 3.70 25.38
C ALA A 140 10.00 3.54 24.90
N ASP A 141 9.52 4.41 24.01
CA ASP A 141 8.17 4.34 23.47
C ASP A 141 8.03 3.16 22.50
N ALA A 142 9.05 2.93 21.66
CA ALA A 142 9.11 1.80 20.77
C ALA A 142 9.08 0.47 21.54
N ALA A 143 9.91 0.33 22.57
CA ALA A 143 9.94 -0.87 23.39
C ALA A 143 8.59 -1.12 24.07
N ARG A 144 7.97 -0.09 24.65
CA ARG A 144 6.65 -0.19 25.29
C ARG A 144 5.57 -0.68 24.32
N ALA A 145 5.53 -0.15 23.09
CA ALA A 145 4.58 -0.57 22.08
C ALA A 145 4.78 -2.03 21.66
N LEU A 146 6.03 -2.45 21.48
CA LEU A 146 6.37 -3.84 21.13
C LEU A 146 6.09 -4.83 22.27
N GLU A 147 6.39 -4.46 23.52
CA GLU A 147 6.05 -5.27 24.70
C GLU A 147 4.55 -5.48 24.85
N ALA A 148 3.73 -4.46 24.57
CA ALA A 148 2.27 -4.58 24.58
C ALA A 148 1.79 -5.60 23.54
N VAL A 149 2.40 -5.64 22.34
CA VAL A 149 2.07 -6.63 21.31
C VAL A 149 2.47 -8.02 21.76
N ILE A 150 3.68 -8.21 22.31
CA ILE A 150 4.14 -9.51 22.82
C ILE A 150 3.20 -10.02 23.91
N ALA A 151 2.83 -9.18 24.87
CA ALA A 151 1.92 -9.55 25.95
C ALA A 151 0.54 -9.97 25.42
N GLU A 152 0.02 -9.27 24.41
CA GLU A 152 -1.24 -9.63 23.77
C GLU A 152 -1.13 -10.95 22.99
N GLU A 153 -0.03 -11.17 22.27
CA GLU A 153 0.25 -12.43 21.58
C GLU A 153 0.30 -13.62 22.56
N GLU A 154 0.94 -13.45 23.72
CA GLU A 154 0.98 -14.47 24.76
C GLU A 154 -0.40 -14.79 25.34
N ARG A 155 -1.27 -13.81 25.48
CA ARG A 155 -2.65 -13.97 26.00
C ARG A 155 -3.55 -14.68 24.99
N ILE A 156 -3.52 -14.27 23.72
CA ILE A 156 -4.46 -14.73 22.67
C ILE A 156 -4.16 -16.17 22.20
N VAL A 157 -2.95 -16.66 22.43
CA VAL A 157 -2.59 -18.02 22.02
C VAL A 157 -3.49 -19.10 22.63
N ASP A 158 -4.00 -18.87 23.81
CA ASP A 158 -4.94 -19.81 24.44
C ASP A 158 -6.32 -19.82 23.73
N GLU A 159 -6.58 -18.84 22.84
CA GLU A 159 -7.84 -18.67 22.09
C GLU A 159 -7.79 -19.25 20.65
N GLY A 160 -6.72 -19.95 20.25
CA GLY A 160 -6.64 -20.68 18.97
C GLY A 160 -6.37 -19.81 17.73
N GLN A 161 -5.87 -18.60 17.87
CA GLN A 161 -5.50 -17.75 16.74
C GLN A 161 -4.25 -18.24 15.99
N SER A 162 -4.16 -17.88 14.70
CA SER A 162 -3.04 -18.25 13.85
C SER A 162 -1.74 -17.55 14.25
N LEU A 163 -0.65 -18.32 14.43
CA LEU A 163 0.70 -17.79 14.65
C LEU A 163 1.13 -16.78 13.58
N ALA A 164 0.66 -16.93 12.35
CA ALA A 164 0.99 -16.02 11.25
C ALA A 164 0.37 -14.62 11.44
N SER A 165 -0.84 -14.54 11.99
CA SER A 165 -1.49 -13.24 12.26
C SER A 165 -0.79 -12.48 13.39
N LEU A 166 -0.34 -13.19 14.41
CA LEU A 166 0.39 -12.63 15.53
C LEU A 166 1.76 -12.10 15.09
N ALA A 167 2.55 -12.92 14.38
CA ALA A 167 3.83 -12.49 13.83
C ALA A 167 3.72 -11.24 12.96
N THR A 168 2.68 -11.14 12.14
CA THR A 168 2.43 -9.97 11.28
C THR A 168 2.20 -8.71 12.11
N ARG A 169 1.43 -8.79 13.20
CA ARG A 169 1.15 -7.63 14.05
C ARG A 169 2.41 -7.07 14.71
N PHE A 170 3.29 -7.93 15.22
CA PHE A 170 4.59 -7.48 15.76
C PHE A 170 5.44 -6.80 14.67
N GLN A 171 5.53 -7.40 13.47
CA GLN A 171 6.28 -6.83 12.34
C GLN A 171 5.75 -5.45 11.93
N GLU A 172 4.43 -5.29 11.84
CA GLU A 172 3.80 -4.01 11.53
C GLU A 172 4.10 -2.95 12.60
N THR A 173 3.94 -3.29 13.88
CA THR A 173 4.26 -2.39 14.99
C THR A 173 5.73 -2.00 15.01
N LEU A 174 6.65 -2.95 14.77
CA LEU A 174 8.09 -2.66 14.68
C LEU A 174 8.40 -1.60 13.63
N VAL A 175 7.76 -1.69 12.47
CA VAL A 175 7.98 -0.71 11.41
C VAL A 175 7.32 0.63 11.73
N GLU A 176 6.13 0.64 12.35
CA GLU A 176 5.44 1.85 12.79
C GLU A 176 6.27 2.67 13.78
N VAL A 177 6.84 2.01 14.79
CA VAL A 177 7.66 2.68 15.82
C VAL A 177 9.00 3.21 15.29
N SER A 178 9.37 2.87 14.05
CA SER A 178 10.51 3.49 13.36
C SER A 178 10.31 4.99 13.12
N GLY A 179 9.05 5.47 13.11
CA GLY A 179 8.69 6.86 12.82
C GLY A 179 8.96 7.30 11.37
N ASN A 180 9.20 6.37 10.45
CA ASN A 180 9.37 6.65 9.03
C ASN A 180 8.13 6.22 8.24
N HIS A 181 7.22 7.15 7.99
CA HIS A 181 5.95 6.87 7.32
C HIS A 181 6.09 6.26 5.92
N ALA A 182 7.13 6.61 5.16
CA ALA A 182 7.38 6.02 3.86
C ALA A 182 7.80 4.55 3.99
N LEU A 183 8.65 4.24 4.97
CA LEU A 183 9.07 2.87 5.28
C LEU A 183 7.89 2.02 5.74
N VAL A 184 7.02 2.58 6.61
CA VAL A 184 5.77 1.93 7.04
C VAL A 184 4.90 1.55 5.84
N LEU A 185 4.67 2.49 4.94
CA LEU A 185 3.84 2.25 3.75
C LEU A 185 4.42 1.14 2.87
N LEU A 186 5.71 1.19 2.58
CA LEU A 186 6.38 0.20 1.72
C LEU A 186 6.36 -1.20 2.35
N VAL A 187 6.68 -1.31 3.63
CA VAL A 187 6.69 -2.62 4.31
C VAL A 187 5.29 -3.20 4.44
N ARG A 188 4.28 -2.41 4.78
CA ARG A 188 2.88 -2.87 4.80
C ARG A 188 2.42 -3.39 3.44
N LEU A 189 2.84 -2.74 2.35
CA LEU A 189 2.56 -3.21 0.99
C LEU A 189 3.19 -4.58 0.74
N LEU A 190 4.46 -4.77 1.13
CA LEU A 190 5.16 -6.06 1.00
C LEU A 190 4.52 -7.15 1.87
N HIS A 191 4.09 -6.82 3.10
CA HIS A 191 3.37 -7.76 3.98
C HIS A 191 2.06 -8.22 3.36
N ASP A 192 1.25 -7.30 2.79
CA ASP A 192 0.00 -7.67 2.11
C ASP A 192 0.25 -8.54 0.88
N LEU A 193 1.33 -8.28 0.12
CA LEU A 193 1.74 -9.15 -0.99
C LEU A 193 2.03 -10.59 -0.52
N VAL A 194 2.78 -10.75 0.56
CA VAL A 194 3.08 -12.08 1.14
C VAL A 194 1.82 -12.74 1.68
N ALA A 195 0.96 -12.00 2.41
CA ALA A 195 -0.28 -12.51 2.97
C ALA A 195 -1.24 -13.04 1.89
N ARG A 196 -1.35 -12.35 0.76
CA ARG A 196 -2.15 -12.80 -0.40
C ARG A 196 -1.67 -14.13 -0.96
N GLN A 197 -0.37 -14.35 -0.98
CA GLN A 197 0.19 -15.61 -1.43
C GLN A 197 -0.08 -16.74 -0.44
N ALA A 198 0.03 -16.47 0.85
CA ALA A 198 -0.27 -17.46 1.88
C ALA A 198 -1.71 -17.99 1.76
N VAL A 199 -2.70 -17.12 1.56
CA VAL A 199 -4.11 -17.50 1.37
C VAL A 199 -4.31 -18.37 0.12
N SER A 200 -3.52 -18.14 -0.95
CA SER A 200 -3.66 -18.89 -2.22
C SER A 200 -3.12 -20.31 -2.18
N ARG A 201 -2.23 -20.63 -1.25
CA ARG A 201 -1.39 -21.82 -1.32
C ARG A 201 -1.29 -22.61 -0.01
N THR A 202 -2.06 -22.28 0.99
CA THR A 202 -1.92 -22.95 2.27
C THR A 202 -2.41 -24.40 2.20
N PRO A 203 -1.48 -25.39 2.23
CA PRO A 203 -1.59 -26.35 3.29
C PRO A 203 -1.12 -25.62 4.54
N MET A 204 -1.94 -25.52 5.57
CA MET A 204 -1.49 -25.20 6.93
C MET A 204 -0.21 -26.03 7.16
N ILE A 205 0.85 -25.36 7.70
CA ILE A 205 2.03 -26.07 8.17
C ILE A 205 1.48 -27.21 9.00
N ASP A 206 1.55 -28.42 8.47
CA ASP A 206 1.10 -29.62 9.17
C ASP A 206 2.16 -29.95 10.24
N VAL A 207 2.14 -29.13 11.29
CA VAL A 207 2.99 -29.28 12.47
C VAL A 207 2.07 -29.71 13.59
N ASP A 208 2.45 -30.77 14.27
CA ASP A 208 1.80 -31.20 15.49
C ASP A 208 1.80 -30.06 16.54
N ASP A 209 1.00 -30.19 17.57
CA ASP A 209 0.87 -29.18 18.62
C ASP A 209 2.22 -28.83 19.25
N ALA A 210 3.09 -29.83 19.46
CA ALA A 210 4.43 -29.63 20.01
C ALA A 210 5.33 -28.82 19.06
N GLY A 211 5.17 -28.98 17.75
CA GLY A 211 5.88 -28.20 16.73
C GLY A 211 5.40 -26.75 16.68
N ARG A 212 4.08 -26.53 16.77
CA ARG A 212 3.49 -25.18 16.87
C ARG A 212 4.00 -24.45 18.10
N ASP A 213 4.05 -25.10 19.23
CA ASP A 213 4.59 -24.55 20.46
C ASP A 213 6.09 -24.23 20.39
N ARG A 214 6.88 -25.06 19.73
CA ARG A 214 8.32 -24.77 19.51
C ARG A 214 8.51 -23.55 18.63
N LEU A 215 7.75 -23.44 17.53
CA LEU A 215 7.80 -22.31 16.62
C LEU A 215 7.41 -21.01 17.31
N ARG A 216 6.34 -21.06 18.10
CA ARG A 216 5.87 -19.93 18.91
C ARG A 216 6.92 -19.44 19.89
N ARG A 217 7.48 -20.35 20.71
CA ARG A 217 8.54 -19.98 21.67
C ARG A 217 9.75 -19.34 20.98
N ARG A 218 10.09 -19.82 19.79
CA ARG A 218 11.17 -19.24 18.98
C ARG A 218 10.81 -17.83 18.50
N LEU A 219 9.59 -17.62 18.03
CA LEU A 219 9.07 -16.32 17.61
C LEU A 219 9.10 -15.30 18.75
N ILE A 220 8.46 -15.61 19.88
CA ILE A 220 8.41 -14.72 21.05
C ILE A 220 9.82 -14.40 21.58
N ARG A 221 10.73 -15.38 21.59
CA ARG A 221 12.12 -15.13 21.98
C ARG A 221 12.79 -14.11 21.08
N ALA A 222 12.66 -14.25 19.75
CA ALA A 222 13.25 -13.33 18.79
C ALA A 222 12.65 -11.91 18.93
N GLN A 223 11.34 -11.82 19.15
CA GLN A 223 10.65 -10.54 19.40
C GLN A 223 11.17 -9.87 20.69
N ARG A 224 11.34 -10.62 21.78
CA ARG A 224 11.90 -10.10 23.04
C ARG A 224 13.34 -9.65 22.91
N GLU A 225 14.18 -10.42 22.18
CA GLU A 225 15.58 -10.07 21.93
C GLU A 225 15.71 -8.72 21.18
N VAL A 226 14.93 -8.53 20.10
CA VAL A 226 14.95 -7.27 19.37
C VAL A 226 14.36 -6.12 20.18
N THR A 227 13.28 -6.34 20.93
CA THR A 227 12.67 -5.33 21.79
C THR A 227 13.63 -4.86 22.87
N ALA A 228 14.37 -5.79 23.52
CA ALA A 228 15.39 -5.44 24.51
C ALA A 228 16.56 -4.65 23.90
N ALA A 229 16.97 -4.96 22.65
CA ALA A 229 17.99 -4.18 21.96
C ALA A 229 17.49 -2.76 21.63
N ILE A 230 16.22 -2.62 21.23
CA ILE A 230 15.56 -1.33 20.98
C ILE A 230 15.46 -0.52 22.27
N ALA A 231 14.97 -1.12 23.37
CA ALA A 231 14.87 -0.45 24.68
C ALA A 231 16.21 0.11 25.16
N ALA A 232 17.29 -0.61 24.87
CA ALA A 232 18.66 -0.20 25.22
C ALA A 232 19.27 0.82 24.25
N GLY A 233 18.53 1.31 23.23
CA GLY A 233 19.05 2.23 22.20
C GLY A 233 20.13 1.62 21.30
N ARG A 234 20.26 0.28 21.26
CA ARG A 234 21.32 -0.41 20.52
C ARG A 234 20.90 -0.69 19.07
N GLY A 235 20.82 0.36 18.22
CA GLY A 235 20.30 0.29 16.86
C GLY A 235 20.95 -0.78 15.99
N ALA A 236 22.27 -0.86 15.94
CA ALA A 236 22.99 -1.89 15.16
C ALA A 236 22.68 -3.32 15.63
N ALA A 237 22.51 -3.52 16.94
CA ALA A 237 22.14 -4.81 17.48
C ALA A 237 20.69 -5.19 17.10
N ALA A 238 19.77 -4.24 17.23
CA ALA A 238 18.36 -4.43 16.83
C ALA A 238 18.26 -4.78 15.34
N GLU A 239 19.00 -4.08 14.47
CA GLU A 239 19.07 -4.37 13.03
C GLU A 239 19.57 -5.80 12.77
N THR A 240 20.66 -6.21 13.41
CA THR A 240 21.26 -7.54 13.25
C THR A 240 20.32 -8.66 13.71
N LEU A 241 19.69 -8.48 14.88
CA LEU A 241 18.73 -9.44 15.42
C LEU A 241 17.52 -9.61 14.53
N TRP A 242 16.96 -8.50 14.02
CA TRP A 242 15.80 -8.55 13.14
C TRP A 242 16.13 -9.14 11.76
N ARG A 243 17.31 -8.85 11.22
CA ARG A 243 17.80 -9.44 9.98
C ARG A 243 17.92 -10.96 10.11
N ARG A 244 18.48 -11.45 11.20
CA ARG A 244 18.59 -12.90 11.48
C ARG A 244 17.22 -13.55 11.53
N TYR A 245 16.27 -12.95 12.26
CA TYR A 245 14.90 -13.45 12.34
C TYR A 245 14.23 -13.54 10.97
N LEU A 246 14.31 -12.48 10.17
CA LEU A 246 13.72 -12.47 8.83
C LEU A 246 14.38 -13.47 7.86
N THR A 247 15.69 -13.67 7.98
CA THR A 247 16.41 -14.68 7.18
C THR A 247 15.90 -16.09 7.49
N ASP A 248 15.74 -16.40 8.77
CA ASP A 248 15.20 -17.69 9.23
C ASP A 248 13.73 -17.87 8.78
N LEU A 249 12.93 -16.81 8.86
CA LEU A 249 11.55 -16.81 8.39
C LEU A 249 11.48 -17.02 6.88
N ALA A 250 12.29 -16.30 6.11
CA ALA A 250 12.38 -16.46 4.66
C ALA A 250 12.75 -17.89 4.28
N ALA A 251 13.78 -18.48 4.91
CA ALA A 251 14.18 -19.85 4.68
C ALA A 251 13.03 -20.85 4.95
N THR A 252 12.27 -20.62 6.03
CA THR A 252 11.11 -21.45 6.36
C THR A 252 10.01 -21.34 5.31
N VAL A 253 9.64 -20.11 4.93
CA VAL A 253 8.57 -19.87 3.95
C VAL A 253 8.97 -20.32 2.54
N LEU A 254 10.19 -20.04 2.11
CA LEU A 254 10.66 -20.37 0.77
C LEU A 254 10.99 -21.86 0.63
N GLY A 255 11.52 -22.50 1.69
CA GLY A 255 11.80 -23.94 1.70
C GLY A 255 10.54 -24.81 1.58
N GLN A 256 9.40 -24.33 2.10
CA GLN A 256 8.10 -25.00 1.96
C GLN A 256 7.45 -24.79 0.59
N HIS A 257 7.92 -23.83 -0.23
CA HIS A 257 7.28 -23.37 -1.45
C HIS A 257 8.17 -23.52 -2.68
N GLU A 258 9.10 -24.49 -2.75
CA GLU A 258 10.01 -24.59 -3.90
C GLU A 258 10.44 -23.20 -4.39
N GLY A 259 11.09 -22.40 -3.60
CA GLY A 259 11.62 -21.02 -3.69
C GLY A 259 11.34 -20.10 -4.88
N ARG A 260 10.57 -20.57 -5.88
CA ARG A 260 10.28 -19.87 -7.16
C ARG A 260 8.80 -19.56 -7.38
N ALA A 261 7.98 -19.60 -6.35
CA ALA A 261 6.57 -19.25 -6.51
C ALA A 261 6.41 -17.80 -6.95
N LYS A 262 5.84 -17.58 -8.15
CA LYS A 262 5.56 -16.26 -8.69
C LYS A 262 4.47 -15.57 -7.89
N VAL A 263 4.54 -14.24 -7.78
CA VAL A 263 3.49 -13.41 -7.19
C VAL A 263 2.20 -13.60 -7.98
N THR A 264 1.09 -14.00 -7.35
CA THR A 264 -0.20 -14.19 -8.01
C THR A 264 -1.24 -13.18 -7.52
N ARG A 265 -2.11 -12.75 -8.44
CA ARG A 265 -3.27 -11.91 -8.11
C ARG A 265 -4.41 -12.82 -7.66
N HIS A 266 -4.97 -12.60 -6.47
CA HIS A 266 -6.26 -13.18 -6.12
C HIS A 266 -7.39 -12.47 -6.86
N ALA A 267 -8.17 -13.22 -7.63
CA ALA A 267 -9.47 -12.74 -8.07
C ALA A 267 -10.35 -12.60 -6.82
N GLN A 268 -10.79 -11.38 -6.52
CA GLN A 268 -11.85 -11.16 -5.54
C GLN A 268 -13.09 -11.90 -6.07
N ARG A 269 -13.49 -12.98 -5.40
CA ARG A 269 -14.85 -13.49 -5.55
C ARG A 269 -15.78 -12.47 -4.90
N GLY A 270 -16.68 -11.91 -5.74
CA GLY A 270 -17.70 -10.95 -5.36
C GLY A 270 -18.73 -11.49 -4.36
#